data_71668d35c960d1c5b57a9150bb25a7dd
#
_entry.id   71668d35c960d1c5b57a9150bb25a7dd
#
_cell.length_a   1.000
_cell.length_b   1.000
_cell.length_c   1.000
_cell.angle_alpha   90.00
_cell.angle_beta   90.00
_cell.angle_gamma   90.00
#
_symmetry.space_group_name_H-M   'P 1'
#
loop_
_entity.id
_entity.type
_entity.pdbx_description
1 polymer ?
#
loop_
_entity_poly.entity_id
_entity_poly.type
_entity_poly.pdbx_seq_one_letter_code
_entity_poly.pdbx_strand_id
1 'polypeptide(L)'
;AIITNIANGESCIFEKNKPLDKNFEKYLNQINNFFNKKKNGIIENTDIFVETYVRPIKVIIVGAVHIAQYLVGYAKSLNFEISIIDPRGYFASEQRFPDLKIINKWPEEAFKEIETNSNTALLALTHDPKIDDPALQHALKNKFYYIGALGSRKTHTNRCERLKEAGFKEEEINLIHGPIGIKLGGKSAPEIALSIIAQLVSETHNKK
;
A
#
# COMPACT_ATOMS: atom_id res chain seq x y z
N ALA A 1 1.90 12.16 -15.30
CA ALA A 1 2.58 11.70 -16.51
C ALA A 1 3.34 12.85 -17.16
N ILE A 2 4.37 12.52 -17.94
CA ILE A 2 4.99 13.46 -18.89
C ILE A 2 4.53 13.05 -20.27
N ILE A 3 4.11 14.05 -21.05
CA ILE A 3 3.65 13.88 -22.43
C ILE A 3 4.70 14.56 -23.32
N THR A 4 5.24 13.85 -24.28
CA THR A 4 6.30 14.35 -25.15
C THR A 4 5.94 14.12 -26.62
N ASN A 5 6.00 15.17 -27.42
CA ASN A 5 6.02 15.03 -28.89
C ASN A 5 7.44 14.70 -29.31
N ILE A 6 7.67 13.45 -29.72
CA ILE A 6 9.00 12.95 -30.06
C ILE A 6 9.54 13.50 -31.40
N ALA A 7 8.68 14.08 -32.23
CA ALA A 7 9.09 14.69 -33.50
C ALA A 7 9.77 16.06 -33.31
N ASN A 8 9.33 16.84 -32.33
CA ASN A 8 9.81 18.22 -32.10
C ASN A 8 10.40 18.45 -30.69
N GLY A 9 10.32 17.47 -29.79
CA GLY A 9 10.84 17.55 -28.42
C GLY A 9 9.96 18.35 -27.44
N GLU A 10 8.80 18.85 -27.88
CA GLU A 10 7.89 19.58 -27.01
C GLU A 10 7.28 18.66 -25.96
N SER A 11 7.25 19.08 -24.69
CA SER A 11 6.72 18.25 -23.61
C SER A 11 5.92 19.05 -22.59
N CYS A 12 4.97 18.38 -21.92
CA CYS A 12 4.19 18.95 -20.84
C CYS A 12 3.93 17.91 -19.74
N ILE A 13 3.54 18.41 -18.56
CA ILE A 13 3.12 17.57 -17.44
C ILE A 13 1.60 17.39 -17.48
N PHE A 14 1.16 16.14 -17.48
CA PHE A 14 -0.24 15.78 -17.26
C PHE A 14 -0.48 15.44 -15.81
N GLU A 15 -1.41 16.13 -15.17
CA GLU A 15 -1.93 15.83 -13.84
C GLU A 15 -3.44 15.60 -13.94
N LYS A 16 -3.92 14.53 -13.28
CA LYS A 16 -5.35 14.21 -13.26
C LYS A 16 -6.14 15.38 -12.67
N ASN A 17 -7.25 15.78 -13.35
CA ASN A 17 -8.13 16.89 -12.97
C ASN A 17 -7.50 18.30 -13.07
N LYS A 18 -6.36 18.45 -13.75
CA LYS A 18 -5.83 19.76 -14.13
C LYS A 18 -5.93 19.99 -15.63
N PRO A 19 -6.00 21.24 -16.08
CA PRO A 19 -5.96 21.56 -17.51
C PRO A 19 -4.68 21.01 -18.15
N LEU A 20 -4.80 20.43 -19.32
CA LEU A 20 -3.67 20.02 -20.15
C LEU A 20 -3.24 21.17 -21.04
N ASP A 21 -1.97 21.19 -21.44
CA ASP A 21 -1.47 22.13 -22.44
C ASP A 21 -2.25 21.98 -23.75
N LYS A 22 -2.60 23.14 -24.37
CA LYS A 22 -3.44 23.22 -25.58
C LYS A 22 -2.92 22.38 -26.73
N ASN A 23 -1.60 22.26 -26.87
CA ASN A 23 -0.98 21.48 -27.93
C ASN A 23 -1.26 19.97 -27.80
N PHE A 24 -1.60 19.52 -26.60
CA PHE A 24 -1.86 18.10 -26.28
C PHE A 24 -3.34 17.82 -25.96
N GLU A 25 -4.20 18.83 -25.82
CA GLU A 25 -5.62 18.66 -25.44
C GLU A 25 -6.37 17.66 -26.32
N LYS A 26 -6.12 17.66 -27.63
CA LYS A 26 -6.76 16.71 -28.56
C LYS A 26 -6.47 15.24 -28.26
N TYR A 27 -5.44 14.95 -27.48
CA TYR A 27 -5.04 13.60 -27.07
C TYR A 27 -5.48 13.23 -25.65
N LEU A 28 -6.25 14.10 -24.97
CA LEU A 28 -6.60 13.95 -23.56
C LEU A 28 -7.19 12.58 -23.22
N ASN A 29 -8.07 12.04 -24.07
CA ASN A 29 -8.70 10.74 -23.85
C ASN A 29 -7.69 9.58 -23.90
N GLN A 30 -6.78 9.61 -24.87
CA GLN A 30 -5.72 8.60 -25.00
C GLN A 30 -4.72 8.72 -23.86
N ILE A 31 -4.31 9.94 -23.49
CA ILE A 31 -3.42 10.20 -22.35
C ILE A 31 -4.05 9.65 -21.06
N ASN A 32 -5.33 9.94 -20.81
CA ASN A 32 -6.05 9.38 -19.66
C ASN A 32 -6.08 7.84 -19.66
N ASN A 33 -6.22 7.21 -20.83
CA ASN A 33 -6.18 5.75 -20.94
C ASN A 33 -4.80 5.18 -20.55
N PHE A 34 -3.70 5.78 -21.03
CA PHE A 34 -2.34 5.41 -20.62
C PHE A 34 -2.14 5.61 -19.10
N PHE A 35 -2.53 6.79 -18.61
CA PHE A 35 -2.41 7.15 -17.19
C PHE A 35 -3.18 6.18 -16.28
N ASN A 36 -4.44 5.88 -16.61
CA ASN A 36 -5.26 4.98 -15.82
C ASN A 36 -4.75 3.52 -15.88
N LYS A 37 -4.21 3.09 -17.01
CA LYS A 37 -3.60 1.77 -17.18
C LYS A 37 -2.18 1.68 -16.63
N LYS A 38 -1.61 2.81 -16.17
CA LYS A 38 -0.22 2.90 -15.69
C LYS A 38 0.78 2.34 -16.72
N LYS A 39 0.59 2.66 -17.99
CA LYS A 39 1.42 2.20 -19.11
C LYS A 39 2.14 3.36 -19.75
N ASN A 40 3.34 3.09 -20.23
CA ASN A 40 4.11 4.00 -21.07
C ASN A 40 3.96 3.58 -22.54
N GLY A 41 4.03 4.53 -23.46
CA GLY A 41 4.00 4.23 -24.88
C GLY A 41 3.62 5.41 -25.75
N ILE A 42 3.67 5.17 -27.05
CA ILE A 42 3.25 6.16 -28.08
C ILE A 42 1.76 6.01 -28.35
N ILE A 43 1.06 7.11 -28.45
CA ILE A 43 -0.34 7.13 -28.89
C ILE A 43 -0.38 6.70 -30.36
N GLU A 44 -1.22 5.73 -30.67
CA GLU A 44 -1.32 5.12 -32.00
C GLU A 44 -1.50 6.17 -33.12
N ASN A 45 -0.73 6.03 -34.20
CA ASN A 45 -0.70 6.93 -35.35
C ASN A 45 -0.30 8.38 -35.01
N THR A 46 0.52 8.59 -34.00
CA THR A 46 1.04 9.91 -33.60
C THR A 46 2.49 9.84 -33.15
N ASP A 47 3.14 11.00 -33.00
CA ASP A 47 4.46 11.14 -32.39
C ASP A 47 4.38 11.51 -30.89
N ILE A 48 3.24 11.23 -30.23
CA ILE A 48 3.03 11.58 -28.83
C ILE A 48 3.36 10.39 -27.94
N PHE A 49 4.44 10.51 -27.17
CA PHE A 49 4.84 9.57 -26.14
C PHE A 49 4.25 9.98 -24.80
N VAL A 50 3.67 9.01 -24.10
CA VAL A 50 3.12 9.16 -22.73
C VAL A 50 3.98 8.36 -21.79
N GLU A 51 4.60 9.05 -20.83
CA GLU A 51 5.37 8.45 -19.74
C GLU A 51 4.63 8.63 -18.42
N THR A 52 4.15 7.54 -17.84
CA THR A 52 3.37 7.57 -16.60
C THR A 52 4.27 7.34 -15.39
N TYR A 53 4.18 8.21 -14.41
CA TYR A 53 4.88 8.06 -13.12
C TYR A 53 3.90 7.54 -12.09
N VAL A 54 4.10 6.32 -11.66
CA VAL A 54 3.33 5.69 -10.59
C VAL A 54 4.10 5.85 -9.29
N ARG A 55 3.50 6.51 -8.30
CA ARG A 55 4.11 6.54 -6.97
C ARG A 55 4.19 5.12 -6.42
N PRO A 56 5.32 4.72 -5.80
CA PRO A 56 5.44 3.44 -5.12
C PRO A 56 4.30 3.27 -4.11
N ILE A 57 3.83 2.05 -3.94
CA ILE A 57 2.92 1.71 -2.85
C ILE A 57 3.72 1.82 -1.56
N LYS A 58 3.19 2.59 -0.59
CA LYS A 58 3.73 2.63 0.76
C LYS A 58 3.17 1.45 1.55
N VAL A 59 4.03 0.62 2.10
CA VAL A 59 3.65 -0.52 2.94
C VAL A 59 4.11 -0.24 4.36
N ILE A 60 3.16 -0.05 5.25
CA ILE A 60 3.42 0.14 6.68
C ILE A 60 3.18 -1.20 7.37
N ILE A 61 4.24 -1.77 7.92
CA ILE A 61 4.20 -3.00 8.69
C ILE A 61 4.15 -2.63 10.18
N VAL A 62 3.05 -2.96 10.84
CA VAL A 62 2.91 -2.80 12.29
C VAL A 62 3.21 -4.15 12.95
N GLY A 63 4.36 -4.19 13.61
CA GLY A 63 4.90 -5.41 14.20
C GLY A 63 6.14 -5.96 13.50
N ALA A 64 7.30 -5.76 14.12
CA ALA A 64 8.60 -6.25 13.66
C ALA A 64 8.79 -7.76 13.98
N VAL A 65 7.76 -8.56 13.74
CA VAL A 65 7.73 -10.01 13.99
C VAL A 65 8.54 -10.79 12.95
N HIS A 66 8.72 -12.11 13.16
CA HIS A 66 9.53 -12.92 12.25
C HIS A 66 9.02 -12.92 10.80
N ILE A 67 7.70 -12.96 10.59
CA ILE A 67 7.07 -12.88 9.26
C ILE A 67 7.44 -11.58 8.54
N ALA A 68 7.59 -10.47 9.28
CA ALA A 68 7.92 -9.17 8.69
C ALA A 68 9.27 -9.18 7.97
N GLN A 69 10.25 -9.98 8.40
CA GLN A 69 11.55 -10.07 7.72
C GLN A 69 11.44 -10.64 6.31
N TYR A 70 10.61 -11.67 6.11
CA TYR A 70 10.33 -12.23 4.77
C TYR A 70 9.49 -11.27 3.93
N LEU A 71 8.47 -10.64 4.53
CA LEU A 71 7.64 -9.63 3.86
C LEU A 71 8.48 -8.49 3.30
N VAL A 72 9.44 -7.99 4.07
CA VAL A 72 10.36 -6.94 3.63
C VAL A 72 11.15 -7.38 2.40
N GLY A 73 11.67 -8.61 2.37
CA GLY A 73 12.39 -9.13 1.21
C GLY A 73 11.52 -9.15 -0.05
N TYR A 74 10.30 -9.64 0.04
CA TYR A 74 9.37 -9.67 -1.09
C TYR A 74 8.93 -8.26 -1.51
N ALA A 75 8.62 -7.39 -0.56
CA ALA A 75 8.16 -6.03 -0.84
C ALA A 75 9.27 -5.16 -1.49
N LYS A 76 10.54 -5.33 -1.07
CA LYS A 76 11.69 -4.67 -1.71
C LYS A 76 11.83 -5.10 -3.19
N SER A 77 11.64 -6.39 -3.51
CA SER A 77 11.71 -6.87 -4.90
C SER A 77 10.59 -6.34 -5.80
N LEU A 78 9.49 -5.86 -5.20
CA LEU A 78 8.37 -5.21 -5.88
C LEU A 78 8.47 -3.67 -5.89
N ASN A 79 9.60 -3.11 -5.44
CA ASN A 79 9.82 -1.66 -5.33
C ASN A 79 8.75 -0.95 -4.46
N PHE A 80 8.25 -1.59 -3.42
CA PHE A 80 7.39 -0.94 -2.44
C PHE A 80 8.21 -0.11 -1.45
N GLU A 81 7.68 1.04 -1.05
CA GLU A 81 8.26 1.87 0.01
C GLU A 81 7.82 1.32 1.37
N ILE A 82 8.78 0.83 2.17
CA ILE A 82 8.47 0.09 3.40
C ILE A 82 8.82 0.91 4.63
N SER A 83 7.91 0.95 5.60
CA SER A 83 8.16 1.44 6.96
C SER A 83 7.70 0.42 7.98
N ILE A 84 8.42 0.32 9.10
CA ILE A 84 8.08 -0.58 10.21
C ILE A 84 7.75 0.23 11.44
N ILE A 85 6.63 -0.07 12.07
CA ILE A 85 6.21 0.48 13.36
C ILE A 85 6.18 -0.67 14.38
N ASP A 86 6.92 -0.54 15.45
CA ASP A 86 6.81 -1.44 16.62
C ASP A 86 7.32 -0.74 17.86
N PRO A 87 6.51 -0.52 18.89
CA PRO A 87 6.95 0.13 20.15
C PRO A 87 7.98 -0.71 20.93
N ARG A 88 8.10 -1.99 20.58
CA ARG A 88 9.04 -2.91 21.22
C ARG A 88 10.39 -2.86 20.49
N GLY A 89 11.23 -1.89 20.81
CA GLY A 89 12.49 -1.59 20.12
C GLY A 89 13.44 -2.79 19.91
N TYR A 90 13.39 -3.79 20.80
CA TYR A 90 14.17 -5.02 20.63
C TYR A 90 13.84 -5.78 19.35
N PHE A 91 12.57 -5.80 18.95
CA PHE A 91 12.12 -6.45 17.71
C PHE A 91 12.40 -5.61 16.47
N ALA A 92 12.23 -4.31 16.58
CA ALA A 92 12.39 -3.35 15.48
C ALA A 92 13.80 -2.72 15.53
N SER A 93 14.80 -3.51 15.19
CA SER A 93 16.21 -3.08 15.17
C SER A 93 16.75 -3.01 13.74
N GLU A 94 17.69 -2.11 13.51
CA GLU A 94 18.38 -1.95 12.23
C GLU A 94 19.09 -3.24 11.78
N GLN A 95 19.62 -4.02 12.76
CA GLN A 95 20.23 -5.32 12.47
C GLN A 95 19.25 -6.29 11.82
N ARG A 96 17.96 -6.27 12.22
CA ARG A 96 16.93 -7.15 11.66
C ARG A 96 16.30 -6.61 10.39
N PHE A 97 16.28 -5.29 10.23
CA PHE A 97 15.63 -4.59 9.13
C PHE A 97 16.54 -3.49 8.57
N PRO A 98 17.67 -3.87 7.93
CA PRO A 98 18.63 -2.89 7.41
C PRO A 98 18.00 -2.05 6.30
N ASP A 99 18.41 -0.78 6.25
CA ASP A 99 18.00 0.19 5.23
C ASP A 99 16.49 0.48 5.18
N LEU A 100 15.80 0.31 6.30
CA LEU A 100 14.38 0.61 6.41
C LEU A 100 14.10 1.75 7.39
N LYS A 101 13.01 2.47 7.13
CA LYS A 101 12.47 3.41 8.10
C LYS A 101 11.81 2.63 9.24
N ILE A 102 12.45 2.62 10.42
CA ILE A 102 11.96 1.98 11.63
C ILE A 102 11.49 3.06 12.60
N ILE A 103 10.28 2.91 13.14
CA ILE A 103 9.70 3.84 14.11
C ILE A 103 9.33 3.06 15.37
N ASN A 104 10.16 3.22 16.40
CA ASN A 104 10.00 2.56 17.71
C ASN A 104 9.04 3.35 18.61
N LYS A 105 7.81 3.53 18.14
CA LYS A 105 6.74 4.26 18.84
C LYS A 105 5.42 3.51 18.74
N TRP A 106 4.49 3.86 19.62
CA TRP A 106 3.11 3.40 19.51
C TRP A 106 2.48 3.93 18.22
N PRO A 107 1.54 3.19 17.59
CA PRO A 107 0.98 3.58 16.30
C PRO A 107 0.44 5.01 16.24
N GLU A 108 -0.23 5.48 17.30
CA GLU A 108 -0.80 6.85 17.35
C GLU A 108 0.27 7.95 17.27
N GLU A 109 1.47 7.68 17.78
CA GLU A 109 2.59 8.61 17.68
C GLU A 109 3.34 8.42 16.35
N ALA A 110 3.53 7.17 15.93
CA ALA A 110 4.25 6.83 14.72
C ALA A 110 3.58 7.42 13.47
N PHE A 111 2.25 7.39 13.39
CA PHE A 111 1.50 7.96 12.27
C PHE A 111 1.57 9.49 12.16
N LYS A 112 2.03 10.19 13.18
CA LYS A 112 2.32 11.64 13.08
C LYS A 112 3.61 11.91 12.31
N GLU A 113 4.49 10.92 12.19
CA GLU A 113 5.80 11.01 11.52
C GLU A 113 5.83 10.40 10.13
N ILE A 114 4.73 9.74 9.73
CA ILE A 114 4.62 9.09 8.42
C ILE A 114 3.54 9.80 7.60
N GLU A 115 3.93 10.30 6.45
CA GLU A 115 2.96 10.77 5.47
C GLU A 115 2.20 9.57 4.88
N THR A 116 0.90 9.52 5.11
CA THR A 116 0.00 8.49 4.58
C THR A 116 -0.94 9.06 3.52
N ASN A 117 -1.36 8.23 2.59
CA ASN A 117 -2.27 8.63 1.51
C ASN A 117 -3.07 7.41 1.00
N SER A 118 -3.91 7.63 0.01
CA SER A 118 -4.72 6.57 -0.63
C SER A 118 -3.90 5.49 -1.35
N ASN A 119 -2.56 5.58 -1.37
CA ASN A 119 -1.65 4.57 -1.92
C ASN A 119 -0.87 3.84 -0.80
N THR A 120 -1.35 3.95 0.44
CA THR A 120 -0.73 3.33 1.62
C THR A 120 -1.44 2.02 1.96
N ALA A 121 -0.67 0.96 2.17
CA ALA A 121 -1.12 -0.33 2.69
C ALA A 121 -0.68 -0.49 4.14
N LEU A 122 -1.57 -1.03 4.99
CA LEU A 122 -1.27 -1.41 6.37
C LEU A 122 -1.27 -2.92 6.53
N LEU A 123 -0.22 -3.45 7.16
CA LEU A 123 -0.10 -4.86 7.57
C LEU A 123 0.06 -4.92 9.09
N ALA A 124 -1.01 -5.24 9.83
CA ALA A 124 -0.99 -5.41 11.29
C ALA A 124 -0.66 -6.86 11.63
N LEU A 125 0.51 -7.09 12.24
CA LEU A 125 1.12 -8.42 12.37
C LEU A 125 1.43 -8.82 13.81
N THR A 126 1.12 -7.98 14.83
CA THR A 126 1.58 -8.25 16.20
C THR A 126 0.73 -9.27 16.95
N HIS A 127 -0.51 -9.43 16.60
CA HIS A 127 -1.56 -10.11 17.38
C HIS A 127 -1.91 -9.42 18.72
N ASP A 128 -1.24 -8.34 19.08
CA ASP A 128 -1.54 -7.57 20.28
C ASP A 128 -2.58 -6.47 19.95
N PRO A 129 -3.80 -6.54 20.52
CA PRO A 129 -4.82 -5.53 20.27
C PRO A 129 -4.37 -4.11 20.64
N LYS A 130 -3.48 -3.95 21.61
CA LYS A 130 -2.99 -2.63 22.01
C LYS A 130 -2.14 -1.95 20.93
N ILE A 131 -1.54 -2.75 20.05
CA ILE A 131 -0.74 -2.26 18.93
C ILE A 131 -1.53 -2.30 17.63
N ASP A 132 -2.19 -3.44 17.35
CA ASP A 132 -2.90 -3.64 16.07
C ASP A 132 -4.14 -2.75 15.96
N ASP A 133 -4.99 -2.65 17.01
CA ASP A 133 -6.27 -1.94 16.92
C ASP A 133 -6.10 -0.43 16.65
N PRO A 134 -5.21 0.34 17.32
CA PRO A 134 -4.96 1.73 16.99
C PRO A 134 -4.47 1.94 15.55
N ALA A 135 -3.61 1.03 15.06
CA ALA A 135 -3.12 1.09 13.68
C ALA A 135 -4.24 0.86 12.66
N LEU A 136 -5.10 -0.13 12.91
CA LEU A 136 -6.26 -0.42 12.06
C LEU A 136 -7.27 0.74 12.06
N GLN A 137 -7.55 1.32 13.23
CA GLN A 137 -8.43 2.49 13.34
C GLN A 137 -7.89 3.69 12.55
N HIS A 138 -6.56 3.92 12.61
CA HIS A 138 -5.94 4.97 11.82
C HIS A 138 -6.09 4.71 10.31
N ALA A 139 -5.84 3.48 9.87
CA ALA A 139 -5.94 3.11 8.46
C ALA A 139 -7.37 3.24 7.92
N LEU A 140 -8.38 2.83 8.68
CA LEU A 140 -9.80 2.96 8.33
C LEU A 140 -10.20 4.43 8.19
N LYS A 141 -9.84 5.28 9.15
CA LYS A 141 -10.14 6.73 9.12
C LYS A 141 -9.49 7.44 7.93
N ASN A 142 -8.29 7.03 7.53
CA ASN A 142 -7.52 7.64 6.45
C ASN A 142 -7.66 6.93 5.10
N LYS A 143 -8.62 5.99 4.98
CA LYS A 143 -8.98 5.29 3.74
C LYS A 143 -7.76 4.71 3.02
N PHE A 144 -6.95 3.97 3.76
CA PHE A 144 -5.80 3.29 3.19
C PHE A 144 -6.24 2.37 2.04
N TYR A 145 -5.37 2.25 1.06
CA TYR A 145 -5.59 1.43 -0.11
C TYR A 145 -5.81 -0.06 0.21
N TYR A 146 -5.06 -0.58 1.18
CA TYR A 146 -5.16 -1.95 1.64
C TYR A 146 -4.99 -2.00 3.15
N ILE A 147 -5.78 -2.80 3.83
CA ILE A 147 -5.70 -2.99 5.27
C ILE A 147 -5.76 -4.49 5.54
N GLY A 148 -4.69 -5.06 6.05
CA GLY A 148 -4.61 -6.48 6.37
C GLY A 148 -4.21 -6.73 7.81
N ALA A 149 -4.78 -7.75 8.43
CA ALA A 149 -4.49 -8.09 9.81
C ALA A 149 -4.27 -9.59 10.02
N LEU A 150 -3.11 -9.93 10.59
CA LEU A 150 -2.73 -11.29 10.90
C LEU A 150 -3.59 -11.85 12.04
N GLY A 151 -3.85 -13.15 12.00
CA GLY A 151 -4.58 -13.86 13.04
C GLY A 151 -5.44 -15.00 12.52
N SER A 152 -6.05 -15.74 13.43
CA SER A 152 -7.06 -16.74 13.10
C SER A 152 -8.42 -16.07 12.79
N ARG A 153 -9.37 -16.83 12.24
CA ARG A 153 -10.76 -16.37 12.09
C ARG A 153 -11.34 -15.87 13.42
N LYS A 154 -11.11 -16.61 14.50
CA LYS A 154 -11.55 -16.23 15.85
C LYS A 154 -10.93 -14.90 16.29
N THR A 155 -9.62 -14.71 16.05
CA THR A 155 -8.93 -13.44 16.35
C THR A 155 -9.53 -12.29 15.54
N HIS A 156 -9.87 -12.53 14.29
CA HIS A 156 -10.49 -11.52 13.44
C HIS A 156 -11.90 -11.16 13.92
N THR A 157 -12.75 -12.14 14.29
CA THR A 157 -14.07 -11.88 14.86
C THR A 157 -14.00 -10.99 16.10
N ASN A 158 -13.14 -11.34 17.07
CA ASN A 158 -12.95 -10.53 18.28
C ASN A 158 -12.44 -9.11 17.96
N ARG A 159 -11.60 -8.97 16.92
CA ARG A 159 -11.13 -7.66 16.42
C ARG A 159 -12.29 -6.83 15.87
N CYS A 160 -13.17 -7.45 15.07
CA CYS A 160 -14.35 -6.77 14.53
C CYS A 160 -15.27 -6.25 15.65
N GLU A 161 -15.46 -7.03 16.72
CA GLU A 161 -16.24 -6.60 17.89
C GLU A 161 -15.63 -5.36 18.55
N ARG A 162 -14.32 -5.35 18.84
CA ARG A 162 -13.64 -4.18 19.42
C ARG A 162 -13.70 -2.95 18.53
N LEU A 163 -13.60 -3.12 17.19
CA LEU A 163 -13.74 -2.00 16.25
C LEU A 163 -15.17 -1.47 16.20
N LYS A 164 -16.19 -2.33 16.32
CA LYS A 164 -17.59 -1.90 16.46
C LYS A 164 -17.81 -1.10 17.76
N GLU A 165 -17.25 -1.56 18.88
CA GLU A 165 -17.27 -0.85 20.16
C GLU A 165 -16.55 0.52 20.07
N ALA A 166 -15.49 0.62 19.25
CA ALA A 166 -14.80 1.86 18.95
C ALA A 166 -15.55 2.79 17.96
N GLY A 167 -16.76 2.41 17.51
CA GLY A 167 -17.65 3.23 16.70
C GLY A 167 -17.50 3.07 15.18
N PHE A 168 -16.73 2.09 14.69
CA PHE A 168 -16.63 1.83 13.25
C PHE A 168 -17.83 1.03 12.75
N LYS A 169 -18.30 1.39 11.56
CA LYS A 169 -19.40 0.69 10.89
C LYS A 169 -18.93 -0.64 10.28
N GLU A 170 -19.85 -1.54 10.10
CA GLU A 170 -19.57 -2.87 9.51
C GLU A 170 -18.96 -2.77 8.12
N GLU A 171 -19.43 -1.83 7.30
CA GLU A 171 -18.90 -1.59 5.96
C GLU A 171 -17.43 -1.16 5.99
N GLU A 172 -17.01 -0.36 6.99
CA GLU A 172 -15.62 0.05 7.18
C GLU A 172 -14.77 -1.12 7.65
N ILE A 173 -15.25 -1.90 8.62
CA ILE A 173 -14.56 -3.07 9.18
C ILE A 173 -14.35 -4.13 8.12
N ASN A 174 -15.29 -4.32 7.19
CA ASN A 174 -15.20 -5.26 6.08
C ASN A 174 -14.10 -4.90 5.06
N LEU A 175 -13.52 -3.70 5.12
CA LEU A 175 -12.32 -3.36 4.34
C LEU A 175 -11.05 -4.04 4.87
N ILE A 176 -11.09 -4.61 6.08
CA ILE A 176 -9.95 -5.30 6.66
C ILE A 176 -9.89 -6.74 6.16
N HIS A 177 -8.82 -7.08 5.46
CA HIS A 177 -8.51 -8.46 5.12
C HIS A 177 -8.03 -9.21 6.36
N GLY A 178 -8.93 -9.99 6.95
CA GLY A 178 -8.67 -10.78 8.17
C GLY A 178 -9.32 -12.17 8.11
N PRO A 179 -8.56 -13.24 8.21
CA PRO A 179 -7.09 -13.35 8.22
C PRO A 179 -6.43 -12.83 6.94
N ILE A 180 -5.31 -12.11 7.11
CA ILE A 180 -4.53 -11.57 5.99
C ILE A 180 -3.92 -12.70 5.15
N GLY A 181 -3.84 -12.47 3.83
CA GLY A 181 -3.20 -13.36 2.87
C GLY A 181 -4.18 -14.26 2.11
N ILE A 182 -3.78 -14.69 0.92
CA ILE A 182 -4.51 -15.68 0.12
C ILE A 182 -4.24 -17.09 0.63
N LYS A 183 -5.15 -18.02 0.35
CA LYS A 183 -4.98 -19.43 0.76
C LYS A 183 -3.95 -20.14 -0.11
N LEU A 184 -2.72 -20.25 0.36
CA LEU A 184 -1.65 -21.05 -0.25
C LEU A 184 -1.50 -22.44 0.37
N GLY A 185 -2.05 -22.64 1.59
CA GLY A 185 -1.94 -23.90 2.33
C GLY A 185 -0.67 -24.02 3.20
N GLY A 186 0.32 -23.17 3.01
CA GLY A 186 1.54 -23.09 3.80
C GLY A 186 1.32 -22.54 5.20
N LYS A 187 2.21 -22.92 6.15
CA LYS A 187 2.17 -22.51 7.57
C LYS A 187 3.48 -21.90 8.05
N SER A 188 4.55 -22.01 7.27
CA SER A 188 5.83 -21.41 7.61
C SER A 188 5.79 -19.88 7.45
N ALA A 189 6.67 -19.19 8.16
CA ALA A 189 6.74 -17.73 8.11
C ALA A 189 6.95 -17.18 6.67
N PRO A 190 7.84 -17.74 5.82
CA PRO A 190 8.01 -17.29 4.45
C PRO A 190 6.77 -17.56 3.59
N GLU A 191 6.07 -18.67 3.76
CA GLU A 191 4.85 -19.00 3.02
C GLU A 191 3.69 -18.05 3.39
N ILE A 192 3.55 -17.72 4.67
CA ILE A 192 2.58 -16.73 5.15
C ILE A 192 2.94 -15.34 4.57
N ALA A 193 4.21 -14.96 4.60
CA ALA A 193 4.66 -13.70 4.02
C ALA A 193 4.37 -13.64 2.51
N LEU A 194 4.60 -14.74 1.78
CA LEU A 194 4.27 -14.84 0.37
C LEU A 194 2.77 -14.70 0.12
N SER A 195 1.94 -15.34 0.95
CA SER A 195 0.47 -15.23 0.82
C SER A 195 -0.04 -13.80 1.01
N ILE A 196 0.58 -13.07 1.94
CA ILE A 196 0.25 -11.65 2.23
C ILE A 196 0.66 -10.77 1.04
N ILE A 197 1.87 -10.91 0.55
CA ILE A 197 2.34 -10.14 -0.61
C ILE A 197 1.51 -10.46 -1.86
N ALA A 198 1.18 -11.71 -2.09
CA ALA A 198 0.34 -12.09 -3.22
C ALA A 198 -1.06 -11.45 -3.15
N GLN A 199 -1.68 -11.39 -1.97
CA GLN A 199 -2.94 -10.67 -1.76
C GLN A 199 -2.78 -9.18 -2.04
N LEU A 200 -1.74 -8.54 -1.47
CA LEU A 200 -1.49 -7.12 -1.69
C LEU A 200 -1.31 -6.79 -3.18
N VAL A 201 -0.53 -7.59 -3.91
CA VAL A 201 -0.35 -7.44 -5.36
C VAL A 201 -1.67 -7.62 -6.10
N SER A 202 -2.47 -8.65 -5.77
CA SER A 202 -3.80 -8.86 -6.36
C SER A 202 -4.68 -7.63 -6.22
N GLU A 203 -4.72 -7.03 -5.01
CA GLU A 203 -5.52 -5.82 -4.76
C GLU A 203 -5.01 -4.60 -5.56
N THR A 204 -3.71 -4.53 -5.92
CA THR A 204 -3.21 -3.44 -6.78
C THR A 204 -3.76 -3.49 -8.19
N HIS A 205 -4.13 -4.66 -8.68
CA HIS A 205 -4.62 -4.88 -10.04
C HIS A 205 -6.15 -4.97 -10.11
N ASN A 206 -6.83 -5.24 -8.99
CA ASN A 206 -8.29 -5.40 -8.93
C ASN A 206 -9.05 -4.08 -8.74
N LYS A 207 -8.40 -2.99 -8.33
CA LYS A 207 -9.03 -1.65 -8.29
C LYS A 207 -9.10 -1.09 -9.72
N LYS A 208 -10.21 -1.39 -10.37
CA LYS A 208 -10.66 -0.72 -11.60
C LYS A 208 -11.31 0.63 -11.30
#